data_b48fce80eec292ca8ddab6637bac4bf1
#
_entry.id   b48fce80eec292ca8ddab6637bac4bf1
#
_cell.length_a   1.000
_cell.length_b   1.000
_cell.length_c   1.000
_cell.angle_alpha   90.00
_cell.angle_beta   90.00
_cell.angle_gamma   90.00
#
_symmetry.space_group_name_H-M   'P 1'
#
loop_
_entity.id
_entity.type
_entity.pdbx_description
1 polymer ?
#
loop_
_entity_poly.entity_id
_entity_poly.type
_entity_poly.pdbx_seq_one_letter_code
_entity_poly.pdbx_strand_id
1 'polypeptide(L)'
;MENMEFEGFDNIENDDSGRLYEMGKSYYDSGSDILAEKYLKEAAKGGNRKAFLMLADIYLKYDKLNFAEKYLKKIADGGDFELQDKLGTVYKRKSNFELAEYYYKLAINNGNQKAQYNLGNLYYLYKKKNLAIDYLKPVADERDQEAQVLLAKIYYDNGQVDLAEEYLHKAKDNGESYYLLGKLYGEKQDIETAERHLKTAADDFDNKKAQEVLSKLYTDKNNMTLAKHYLTLLADENHLEAFALLGNIFADEKNYNLAYTNYGHFFEGKKRENAKVDMRKIDEAKLKFNFGKCCIKLGKFDVAEQNLKGSEYLKISDNVIEVAKLYEEAEQLKLAIQYYKSALHL
;
A
#
# COMPACT_ATOMS: atom_id res chain seq x y z
N MET A 1 -6.29 7.39 34.96
CA MET A 1 -6.59 8.79 35.31
C MET A 1 -5.38 9.32 36.07
N GLU A 2 -4.40 9.88 35.38
CA GLU A 2 -3.31 10.62 36.02
C GLU A 2 -3.37 12.03 35.47
N ASN A 3 -3.94 12.93 36.31
CA ASN A 3 -3.77 14.36 36.15
C ASN A 3 -2.31 14.69 36.48
N MET A 4 -1.44 14.79 35.46
CA MET A 4 -0.20 15.50 35.63
C MET A 4 -0.44 16.97 35.29
N GLU A 5 -0.61 17.76 36.34
CA GLU A 5 -0.49 19.21 36.28
C GLU A 5 0.92 19.57 35.83
N PHE A 6 1.01 20.30 34.72
CA PHE A 6 2.27 20.86 34.24
C PHE A 6 2.51 22.19 34.96
N GLU A 7 3.14 22.13 36.12
CA GLU A 7 3.70 23.33 36.75
C GLU A 7 5.04 23.70 36.08
N GLY A 8 5.18 25.01 35.83
CA GLY A 8 6.40 25.82 35.74
C GLY A 8 7.56 25.31 34.88
N PHE A 9 7.78 25.97 33.74
CA PHE A 9 9.07 25.96 33.04
C PHE A 9 10.04 26.91 33.72
N ASP A 10 10.59 26.53 34.88
CA ASP A 10 11.73 27.24 35.45
C ASP A 10 12.85 26.25 35.79
N ASN A 11 13.98 26.47 35.10
CA ASN A 11 15.35 26.00 35.44
C ASN A 11 15.55 24.50 35.72
N ILE A 12 15.59 23.70 34.68
CA ILE A 12 16.34 22.44 34.65
C ILE A 12 17.53 22.64 33.70
N GLU A 13 18.73 22.36 34.19
CA GLU A 13 20.01 22.54 33.49
C GLU A 13 19.92 21.98 32.06
N ASN A 14 20.29 22.81 31.10
CA ASN A 14 20.17 22.62 29.63
C ASN A 14 20.89 21.35 29.08
N ASP A 15 21.65 20.64 29.92
CA ASP A 15 22.43 19.45 29.54
C ASP A 15 21.62 18.14 29.65
N ASP A 16 20.68 18.04 30.55
CA ASP A 16 19.93 16.78 30.79
C ASP A 16 18.84 16.52 29.73
N SER A 17 18.17 17.56 29.24
CA SER A 17 17.15 17.40 28.22
C SER A 17 17.73 17.03 26.86
N GLY A 18 18.95 17.51 26.55
CA GLY A 18 19.70 17.11 25.35
C GLY A 18 20.13 15.65 25.40
N ARG A 19 20.67 15.20 26.54
CA ARG A 19 21.08 13.79 26.74
C ARG A 19 19.89 12.84 26.66
N LEU A 20 18.77 13.19 27.27
CA LEU A 20 17.53 12.43 27.23
C LEU A 20 16.98 12.33 25.80
N TYR A 21 17.09 13.41 25.02
CA TYR A 21 16.72 13.39 23.60
C TYR A 21 17.61 12.43 22.81
N GLU A 22 18.93 12.48 22.95
CA GLU A 22 19.84 11.59 22.23
C GLU A 22 19.60 10.11 22.60
N MET A 23 19.32 9.81 23.88
CA MET A 23 18.91 8.47 24.30
C MET A 23 17.59 8.05 23.62
N GLY A 24 16.59 8.92 23.63
CA GLY A 24 15.31 8.67 22.98
C GLY A 24 15.45 8.44 21.48
N LYS A 25 16.29 9.23 20.81
CA LYS A 25 16.62 9.08 19.40
C LYS A 25 17.30 7.74 19.10
N SER A 26 18.28 7.34 19.90
CA SER A 26 18.97 6.05 19.74
C SER A 26 18.00 4.87 19.86
N TYR A 27 17.05 4.93 20.79
CA TYR A 27 16.00 3.91 20.90
C TYR A 27 15.05 3.91 19.70
N TYR A 28 14.70 5.09 19.19
CA TYR A 28 13.87 5.20 17.98
C TYR A 28 14.56 4.60 16.75
N ASP A 29 15.84 4.92 16.54
CA ASP A 29 16.65 4.42 15.45
C ASP A 29 16.85 2.89 15.52
N SER A 30 16.85 2.32 16.75
CA SER A 30 16.86 0.87 16.97
C SER A 30 15.50 0.18 16.88
N GLY A 31 14.42 0.92 16.60
CA GLY A 31 13.06 0.39 16.52
C GLY A 31 12.37 0.15 17.86
N SER A 32 12.99 0.62 18.98
CA SER A 32 12.43 0.47 20.33
C SER A 32 11.54 1.65 20.71
N ASP A 33 10.43 1.83 19.97
CA ASP A 33 9.56 3.01 20.09
C ASP A 33 8.99 3.25 21.50
N ILE A 34 8.79 2.22 22.31
CA ILE A 34 8.30 2.37 23.69
C ILE A 34 9.35 3.04 24.59
N LEU A 35 10.62 2.64 24.47
CA LEU A 35 11.71 3.27 25.21
C LEU A 35 12.00 4.66 24.65
N ALA A 36 11.96 4.83 23.33
CA ALA A 36 12.08 6.13 22.69
C ALA A 36 11.02 7.10 23.23
N GLU A 37 9.75 6.71 23.26
CA GLU A 37 8.64 7.52 23.79
C GLU A 37 8.92 7.95 25.25
N LYS A 38 9.41 7.04 26.09
CA LYS A 38 9.73 7.34 27.50
C LYS A 38 10.77 8.45 27.64
N TYR A 39 11.94 8.29 26.99
CA TYR A 39 13.04 9.27 27.10
C TYR A 39 12.70 10.60 26.41
N LEU A 40 12.02 10.55 25.28
CA LEU A 40 11.58 11.75 24.57
C LEU A 40 10.55 12.56 25.37
N LYS A 41 9.67 11.91 26.13
CA LYS A 41 8.74 12.60 27.03
C LYS A 41 9.47 13.38 28.12
N GLU A 42 10.51 12.79 28.71
CA GLU A 42 11.32 13.49 29.72
C GLU A 42 12.12 14.65 29.09
N ALA A 43 12.71 14.44 27.90
CA ALA A 43 13.36 15.51 27.16
C ALA A 43 12.41 16.65 26.80
N ALA A 44 11.18 16.33 26.40
CA ALA A 44 10.13 17.31 26.10
C ALA A 44 9.67 18.10 27.32
N LYS A 45 9.62 17.48 28.52
CA LYS A 45 9.37 18.20 29.78
C LYS A 45 10.45 19.26 30.06
N GLY A 46 11.70 18.97 29.70
CA GLY A 46 12.83 19.91 29.76
C GLY A 46 12.85 20.92 28.60
N GLY A 47 11.79 21.01 27.80
CA GLY A 47 11.67 22.00 26.71
C GLY A 47 12.41 21.63 25.41
N ASN A 48 12.92 20.40 25.26
CA ASN A 48 13.64 20.02 24.07
C ASN A 48 12.73 19.95 22.83
N ARG A 49 12.88 20.92 21.92
CA ARG A 49 12.10 21.06 20.69
C ARG A 49 12.17 19.82 19.81
N LYS A 50 13.36 19.22 19.65
CA LYS A 50 13.53 18.03 18.81
C LYS A 50 12.78 16.81 19.37
N ALA A 51 12.65 16.72 20.71
CA ALA A 51 11.89 15.67 21.35
C ALA A 51 10.39 15.77 21.04
N PHE A 52 9.81 16.98 20.98
CA PHE A 52 8.42 17.17 20.58
C PHE A 52 8.17 16.73 19.13
N LEU A 53 9.06 17.09 18.20
CA LEU A 53 8.98 16.68 16.81
C LEU A 53 8.99 15.16 16.67
N MET A 54 9.92 14.49 17.36
CA MET A 54 10.06 13.04 17.29
C MET A 54 8.91 12.31 17.99
N LEU A 55 8.38 12.83 19.10
CA LEU A 55 7.17 12.32 19.72
C LEU A 55 5.96 12.41 18.78
N ALA A 56 5.83 13.53 18.06
CA ALA A 56 4.77 13.69 17.07
C ALA A 56 4.88 12.63 15.97
N ASP A 57 6.10 12.34 15.49
CA ASP A 57 6.32 11.30 14.48
C ASP A 57 5.94 9.91 14.99
N ILE A 58 6.33 9.58 16.24
CA ILE A 58 5.93 8.32 16.89
C ILE A 58 4.40 8.23 16.99
N TYR A 59 3.75 9.28 17.49
CA TYR A 59 2.29 9.26 17.65
C TYR A 59 1.54 9.23 16.32
N LEU A 60 2.04 9.91 15.29
CA LEU A 60 1.52 9.83 13.93
C LEU A 60 1.70 8.45 13.31
N LYS A 61 2.86 7.79 13.56
CA LYS A 61 3.13 6.42 13.10
C LYS A 61 2.10 5.42 13.65
N TYR A 62 1.71 5.57 14.91
CA TYR A 62 0.76 4.68 15.58
C TYR A 62 -0.68 5.19 15.60
N ASP A 63 -0.99 6.23 14.82
CA ASP A 63 -2.31 6.88 14.75
C ASP A 63 -2.88 7.35 16.11
N LYS A 64 -1.97 7.63 17.07
CA LYS A 64 -2.33 8.16 18.39
C LYS A 64 -2.57 9.67 18.34
N LEU A 65 -3.52 10.11 17.53
CA LEU A 65 -3.72 11.51 17.14
C LEU A 65 -3.98 12.46 18.34
N ASN A 66 -4.71 12.00 19.36
CA ASN A 66 -4.98 12.81 20.55
C ASN A 66 -3.73 13.09 21.37
N PHE A 67 -2.79 12.14 21.43
CA PHE A 67 -1.50 12.35 22.07
C PHE A 67 -0.64 13.31 21.26
N ALA A 68 -0.55 13.14 19.94
CA ALA A 68 0.15 14.06 19.06
C ALA A 68 -0.36 15.50 19.24
N GLU A 69 -1.68 15.71 19.20
CA GLU A 69 -2.32 17.02 19.42
C GLU A 69 -1.92 17.63 20.76
N LYS A 70 -2.03 16.86 21.85
CA LYS A 70 -1.72 17.34 23.22
C LYS A 70 -0.28 17.87 23.34
N TYR A 71 0.69 17.16 22.72
CA TYR A 71 2.10 17.56 22.81
C TYR A 71 2.45 18.70 21.85
N LEU A 72 1.84 18.75 20.67
CA LEU A 72 2.15 19.75 19.66
C LEU A 72 1.49 21.11 19.92
N LYS A 73 0.23 21.11 20.34
CA LYS A 73 -0.59 22.34 20.42
C LYS A 73 0.05 23.43 21.28
N LYS A 74 0.56 23.06 22.46
CA LYS A 74 1.14 24.03 23.43
C LYS A 74 2.33 24.83 22.86
N ILE A 75 3.08 24.20 21.92
CA ILE A 75 4.34 24.79 21.39
C ILE A 75 4.13 25.33 19.97
N ALA A 76 3.26 24.71 19.18
CA ALA A 76 2.93 25.18 17.85
C ALA A 76 2.37 26.60 17.87
N ASP A 77 1.55 26.94 18.87
CA ASP A 77 0.99 28.29 19.06
C ASP A 77 2.09 29.35 19.37
N GLY A 78 3.29 28.93 19.76
CA GLY A 78 4.47 29.81 19.99
C GLY A 78 5.25 30.18 18.71
N GLY A 79 4.75 29.86 17.50
CA GLY A 79 5.36 30.25 16.23
C GLY A 79 6.32 29.22 15.61
N ASP A 80 6.43 28.01 16.18
CA ASP A 80 7.25 26.96 15.59
C ASP A 80 6.58 26.34 14.35
N PHE A 81 7.08 26.70 13.17
CA PHE A 81 6.50 26.33 11.89
C PHE A 81 6.54 24.81 11.60
N GLU A 82 7.54 24.07 12.10
CA GLU A 82 7.59 22.61 11.93
C GLU A 82 6.54 21.91 12.80
N LEU A 83 6.36 22.37 14.04
CA LEU A 83 5.30 21.87 14.92
C LEU A 83 3.91 22.26 14.42
N GLN A 84 3.76 23.45 13.83
CA GLN A 84 2.51 23.88 13.19
C GLN A 84 2.16 23.00 11.99
N ASP A 85 3.12 22.66 11.12
CA ASP A 85 2.89 21.75 10.00
C ASP A 85 2.48 20.34 10.47
N LYS A 86 3.19 19.80 11.50
CA LYS A 86 2.82 18.52 12.08
C LYS A 86 1.43 18.55 12.73
N LEU A 87 1.07 19.65 13.39
CA LEU A 87 -0.27 19.81 13.97
C LEU A 87 -1.36 19.91 12.89
N GLY A 88 -1.07 20.59 11.78
CA GLY A 88 -1.90 20.56 10.58
C GLY A 88 -2.12 19.13 10.06
N THR A 89 -1.06 18.32 10.05
CA THR A 89 -1.13 16.91 9.65
C THR A 89 -1.97 16.08 10.63
N VAL A 90 -1.88 16.32 11.94
CA VAL A 90 -2.73 15.68 12.96
C VAL A 90 -4.21 16.00 12.68
N TYR A 91 -4.55 17.27 12.47
CA TYR A 91 -5.93 17.67 12.20
C TYR A 91 -6.44 17.15 10.83
N LYS A 92 -5.60 17.09 9.82
CA LYS A 92 -5.93 16.43 8.54
C LYS A 92 -6.34 14.96 8.78
N ARG A 93 -5.56 14.20 9.55
CA ARG A 93 -5.89 12.80 9.90
C ARG A 93 -7.15 12.67 10.77
N LYS A 94 -7.43 13.66 11.63
CA LYS A 94 -8.68 13.75 12.39
C LYS A 94 -9.86 14.23 11.54
N SER A 95 -9.68 14.44 10.26
CA SER A 95 -10.69 14.98 9.32
C SER A 95 -11.24 16.36 9.73
N ASN A 96 -10.47 17.13 10.49
CA ASN A 96 -10.80 18.50 10.83
C ASN A 96 -10.13 19.45 9.83
N PHE A 97 -10.88 19.77 8.76
CA PHE A 97 -10.38 20.59 7.65
C PHE A 97 -9.97 21.99 8.12
N GLU A 98 -10.81 22.64 8.91
CA GLU A 98 -10.63 24.05 9.32
C GLU A 98 -9.35 24.23 10.14
N LEU A 99 -9.12 23.35 11.12
CA LEU A 99 -7.90 23.41 11.91
C LEU A 99 -6.67 22.98 11.13
N ALA A 100 -6.77 21.98 10.24
CA ALA A 100 -5.68 21.61 9.38
C ALA A 100 -5.27 22.76 8.45
N GLU A 101 -6.25 23.41 7.82
CA GLU A 101 -6.01 24.58 6.95
C GLU A 101 -5.39 25.74 7.75
N TYR A 102 -5.90 26.03 8.95
CA TYR A 102 -5.38 27.08 9.82
C TYR A 102 -3.90 26.85 10.16
N TYR A 103 -3.53 25.67 10.66
CA TYR A 103 -2.17 25.40 11.08
C TYR A 103 -1.19 25.28 9.91
N TYR A 104 -1.60 24.76 8.75
CA TYR A 104 -0.74 24.79 7.55
C TYR A 104 -0.50 26.22 7.07
N LYS A 105 -1.53 27.10 7.04
CA LYS A 105 -1.36 28.52 6.69
C LYS A 105 -0.44 29.23 7.67
N LEU A 106 -0.57 28.94 8.96
CA LEU A 106 0.30 29.49 9.98
C LEU A 106 1.75 29.06 9.80
N ALA A 107 1.99 27.78 9.50
CA ALA A 107 3.32 27.27 9.18
C ALA A 107 3.94 27.93 7.94
N ILE A 108 3.16 28.14 6.89
CA ILE A 108 3.60 28.85 5.67
C ILE A 108 4.00 30.29 5.99
N ASN A 109 3.17 31.01 6.75
CA ASN A 109 3.44 32.41 7.13
C ASN A 109 4.70 32.55 8.00
N ASN A 110 5.06 31.48 8.72
CA ASN A 110 6.27 31.41 9.55
C ASN A 110 7.47 30.80 8.80
N GLY A 111 7.37 30.58 7.47
CA GLY A 111 8.48 30.21 6.59
C GLY A 111 8.60 28.72 6.23
N ASN A 112 7.60 27.88 6.55
CA ASN A 112 7.62 26.48 6.19
C ASN A 112 7.07 26.26 4.77
N GLN A 113 7.94 26.21 3.78
CA GLN A 113 7.54 25.92 2.39
C GLN A 113 6.91 24.53 2.21
N LYS A 114 7.36 23.53 2.99
CA LYS A 114 6.78 22.18 2.93
C LYS A 114 5.28 22.16 3.28
N ALA A 115 4.85 23.09 4.15
CA ALA A 115 3.44 23.22 4.50
C ALA A 115 2.57 23.66 3.29
N GLN A 116 3.17 24.28 2.25
CA GLN A 116 2.44 24.60 1.02
C GLN A 116 1.98 23.35 0.27
N TYR A 117 2.88 22.33 0.16
CA TYR A 117 2.50 21.02 -0.40
C TYR A 117 1.37 20.39 0.44
N ASN A 118 1.53 20.37 1.75
CA ASN A 118 0.55 19.77 2.66
C ASN A 118 -0.83 20.45 2.55
N LEU A 119 -0.85 21.78 2.42
CA LEU A 119 -2.09 22.55 2.23
C LEU A 119 -2.70 22.31 0.85
N GLY A 120 -1.88 22.28 -0.20
CA GLY A 120 -2.33 21.93 -1.55
C GLY A 120 -2.95 20.53 -1.60
N ASN A 121 -2.32 19.55 -0.96
CA ASN A 121 -2.84 18.20 -0.82
C ASN A 121 -4.15 18.17 -0.01
N LEU A 122 -4.26 18.94 1.07
CA LEU A 122 -5.50 19.10 1.83
C LEU A 122 -6.64 19.60 0.93
N TYR A 123 -6.41 20.65 0.14
CA TYR A 123 -7.40 21.17 -0.79
C TYR A 123 -7.80 20.15 -1.86
N TYR A 124 -6.85 19.39 -2.38
CA TYR A 124 -7.14 18.32 -3.34
C TYR A 124 -8.06 17.25 -2.74
N LEU A 125 -7.77 16.77 -1.53
CA LEU A 125 -8.59 15.79 -0.82
C LEU A 125 -10.03 16.27 -0.60
N TYR A 126 -10.20 17.56 -0.34
CA TYR A 126 -11.52 18.19 -0.19
C TYR A 126 -12.11 18.76 -1.49
N LYS A 127 -11.58 18.31 -2.65
CA LYS A 127 -12.06 18.65 -4.00
C LYS A 127 -12.04 20.15 -4.33
N LYS A 128 -11.27 20.96 -3.61
CA LYS A 128 -11.02 22.38 -3.88
C LYS A 128 -9.88 22.55 -4.87
N LYS A 129 -10.06 22.04 -6.11
CA LYS A 129 -9.00 21.87 -7.10
C LYS A 129 -8.25 23.17 -7.44
N ASN A 130 -8.95 24.30 -7.60
CA ASN A 130 -8.30 25.58 -7.91
C ASN A 130 -7.35 26.03 -6.80
N LEU A 131 -7.78 25.95 -5.54
CA LEU A 131 -6.93 26.27 -4.39
C LEU A 131 -5.74 25.28 -4.32
N ALA A 132 -5.97 24.00 -4.60
CA ALA A 132 -4.88 23.03 -4.65
C ALA A 132 -3.81 23.44 -5.67
N ILE A 133 -4.21 23.85 -6.89
CA ILE A 133 -3.29 24.33 -7.93
C ILE A 133 -2.51 25.57 -7.45
N ASP A 134 -3.20 26.55 -6.86
CA ASP A 134 -2.57 27.81 -6.40
C ASP A 134 -1.45 27.56 -5.40
N TYR A 135 -1.62 26.59 -4.48
CA TYR A 135 -0.62 26.25 -3.48
C TYR A 135 0.44 25.25 -3.97
N LEU A 136 0.10 24.33 -4.88
CA LEU A 136 1.03 23.32 -5.38
C LEU A 136 1.96 23.85 -6.46
N LYS A 137 1.48 24.77 -7.33
CA LYS A 137 2.25 25.23 -8.48
C LYS A 137 3.60 25.87 -8.11
N PRO A 138 3.69 26.79 -7.15
CA PRO A 138 4.99 27.35 -6.75
C PRO A 138 5.97 26.25 -6.28
N VAL A 139 5.50 25.29 -5.49
CA VAL A 139 6.32 24.19 -4.95
C VAL A 139 6.77 23.24 -6.06
N ALA A 140 5.89 22.93 -7.00
CA ALA A 140 6.20 22.09 -8.16
C ALA A 140 7.23 22.75 -9.10
N ASP A 141 7.16 24.08 -9.27
CA ASP A 141 8.10 24.86 -10.08
C ASP A 141 9.49 24.93 -9.42
N GLU A 142 9.59 24.80 -8.08
CA GLU A 142 10.83 24.62 -7.31
C GLU A 142 11.39 23.18 -7.34
N ARG A 143 10.84 22.32 -8.19
CA ARG A 143 11.25 20.93 -8.43
C ARG A 143 10.88 19.92 -7.33
N ASP A 144 9.90 20.22 -6.48
CA ASP A 144 9.32 19.22 -5.60
C ASP A 144 8.53 18.19 -6.43
N GLN A 145 9.03 16.96 -6.46
CA GLN A 145 8.48 15.92 -7.32
C GLN A 145 7.11 15.43 -6.85
N GLU A 146 6.84 15.43 -5.54
CA GLU A 146 5.53 15.06 -5.00
C GLU A 146 4.47 16.08 -5.39
N ALA A 147 4.83 17.39 -5.35
CA ALA A 147 3.96 18.46 -5.81
C ALA A 147 3.73 18.40 -7.32
N GLN A 148 4.77 18.09 -8.12
CA GLN A 148 4.65 17.89 -9.56
C GLN A 148 3.67 16.76 -9.89
N VAL A 149 3.81 15.61 -9.26
CA VAL A 149 2.92 14.46 -9.47
C VAL A 149 1.49 14.78 -9.04
N LEU A 150 1.31 15.42 -7.89
CA LEU A 150 -0.04 15.76 -7.41
C LEU A 150 -0.70 16.81 -8.31
N LEU A 151 0.04 17.80 -8.77
CA LEU A 151 -0.43 18.81 -9.70
C LEU A 151 -0.82 18.19 -11.05
N ALA A 152 -0.01 17.25 -11.55
CA ALA A 152 -0.32 16.49 -12.75
C ALA A 152 -1.63 15.69 -12.61
N LYS A 153 -1.87 15.03 -11.45
CA LYS A 153 -3.14 14.36 -11.18
C LYS A 153 -4.32 15.31 -11.24
N ILE A 154 -4.18 16.52 -10.68
CA ILE A 154 -5.24 17.54 -10.71
C ILE A 154 -5.52 17.98 -12.15
N TYR A 155 -4.48 18.25 -12.96
CA TYR A 155 -4.65 18.62 -14.36
C TYR A 155 -5.29 17.50 -15.17
N TYR A 156 -4.88 16.25 -14.94
CA TYR A 156 -5.48 15.10 -15.58
C TYR A 156 -6.99 14.98 -15.24
N ASP A 157 -7.35 15.09 -13.95
CA ASP A 157 -8.75 15.07 -13.48
C ASP A 157 -9.58 16.25 -14.01
N ASN A 158 -8.94 17.33 -14.49
CA ASN A 158 -9.57 18.48 -15.13
C ASN A 158 -9.63 18.36 -16.66
N GLY A 159 -9.15 17.24 -17.23
CA GLY A 159 -9.07 17.05 -18.69
C GLY A 159 -7.92 17.80 -19.38
N GLN A 160 -7.01 18.39 -18.60
CA GLN A 160 -5.85 19.14 -19.11
C GLN A 160 -4.64 18.21 -19.30
N VAL A 161 -4.80 17.25 -20.23
CA VAL A 161 -3.88 16.12 -20.40
C VAL A 161 -2.46 16.55 -20.73
N ASP A 162 -2.29 17.60 -21.56
CA ASP A 162 -0.95 18.10 -21.94
C ASP A 162 -0.19 18.68 -20.76
N LEU A 163 -0.86 19.45 -19.89
CA LEU A 163 -0.27 19.96 -18.66
C LEU A 163 0.06 18.80 -17.67
N ALA A 164 -0.82 17.82 -17.58
CA ALA A 164 -0.55 16.64 -16.74
C ALA A 164 0.73 15.94 -17.21
N GLU A 165 0.86 15.69 -18.51
CA GLU A 165 2.03 15.07 -19.12
C GLU A 165 3.31 15.90 -18.87
N GLU A 166 3.25 17.23 -19.05
CA GLU A 166 4.36 18.13 -18.78
C GLU A 166 4.90 18.01 -17.35
N TYR A 167 4.00 18.06 -16.35
CA TYR A 167 4.40 17.96 -14.93
C TYR A 167 4.88 16.55 -14.57
N LEU A 168 4.32 15.48 -15.16
CA LEU A 168 4.83 14.13 -14.99
C LEU A 168 6.25 13.97 -15.53
N HIS A 169 6.56 14.58 -16.68
CA HIS A 169 7.92 14.58 -17.23
C HIS A 169 8.93 15.40 -16.41
N LYS A 170 8.46 16.41 -15.66
CA LYS A 170 9.32 17.14 -14.70
C LYS A 170 9.71 16.28 -13.50
N ALA A 171 8.82 15.41 -13.03
CA ALA A 171 9.03 14.52 -11.88
C ALA A 171 9.81 13.25 -12.27
N LYS A 172 11.07 13.40 -12.70
CA LYS A 172 11.89 12.34 -13.31
C LYS A 172 12.31 11.22 -12.36
N ASP A 173 12.47 11.53 -11.07
CA ASP A 173 12.97 10.58 -10.08
C ASP A 173 11.83 10.08 -9.18
N ASN A 174 10.64 9.89 -9.77
CA ASN A 174 9.44 9.50 -9.04
C ASN A 174 8.71 8.35 -9.74
N GLY A 175 8.68 7.18 -9.12
CA GLY A 175 8.05 5.99 -9.69
C GLY A 175 6.54 6.13 -9.95
N GLU A 176 5.83 6.94 -9.16
CA GLU A 176 4.41 7.22 -9.40
C GLU A 176 4.23 8.06 -10.68
N SER A 177 5.18 8.95 -11.00
CA SER A 177 5.16 9.71 -12.25
C SER A 177 5.24 8.80 -13.47
N TYR A 178 6.20 7.86 -13.48
CA TYR A 178 6.33 6.90 -14.57
C TYR A 178 5.11 5.98 -14.68
N TYR A 179 4.54 5.56 -13.56
CA TYR A 179 3.30 4.78 -13.57
C TYR A 179 2.15 5.57 -14.23
N LEU A 180 1.99 6.85 -13.87
CA LEU A 180 0.94 7.71 -14.42
C LEU A 180 1.18 8.03 -15.91
N LEU A 181 2.43 8.22 -16.34
CA LEU A 181 2.77 8.33 -17.76
C LEU A 181 2.40 7.05 -18.50
N GLY A 182 2.75 5.88 -17.95
CA GLY A 182 2.36 4.62 -18.55
C GLY A 182 0.84 4.47 -18.72
N LYS A 183 0.07 4.89 -17.70
CA LYS A 183 -1.38 4.92 -17.78
C LYS A 183 -1.90 5.90 -18.86
N LEU A 184 -1.35 7.11 -18.88
CA LEU A 184 -1.73 8.16 -19.81
C LEU A 184 -1.46 7.75 -21.27
N TYR A 185 -0.29 7.17 -21.56
CA TYR A 185 0.03 6.68 -22.90
C TYR A 185 -0.81 5.44 -23.28
N GLY A 186 -1.16 4.59 -22.30
CA GLY A 186 -2.10 3.50 -22.52
C GLY A 186 -3.49 3.99 -22.95
N GLU A 187 -3.99 5.07 -22.37
CA GLU A 187 -5.27 5.71 -22.77
C GLU A 187 -5.17 6.38 -24.15
N LYS A 188 -3.99 6.92 -24.51
CA LYS A 188 -3.68 7.41 -25.87
C LYS A 188 -3.49 6.28 -26.88
N GLN A 189 -3.60 5.02 -26.48
CA GLN A 189 -3.35 3.81 -27.28
C GLN A 189 -1.90 3.67 -27.80
N ASP A 190 -0.96 4.40 -27.25
CA ASP A 190 0.48 4.22 -27.49
C ASP A 190 1.02 3.18 -26.50
N ILE A 191 0.79 1.91 -26.83
CA ILE A 191 1.10 0.77 -25.95
C ILE A 191 2.61 0.60 -25.75
N GLU A 192 3.43 0.93 -26.76
CA GLU A 192 4.89 0.81 -26.66
C GLU A 192 5.47 1.79 -25.65
N THR A 193 5.09 3.07 -25.76
CA THR A 193 5.51 4.10 -24.80
C THR A 193 4.94 3.84 -23.40
N ALA A 194 3.69 3.38 -23.31
CA ALA A 194 3.08 3.00 -22.04
C ALA A 194 3.87 1.87 -21.34
N GLU A 195 4.19 0.78 -22.08
CA GLU A 195 4.96 -0.35 -21.55
C GLU A 195 6.34 0.09 -21.07
N ARG A 196 7.04 0.95 -21.82
CA ARG A 196 8.35 1.49 -21.42
C ARG A 196 8.28 2.24 -20.10
N HIS A 197 7.31 3.15 -19.94
CA HIS A 197 7.15 3.91 -18.69
C HIS A 197 6.75 3.01 -17.52
N LEU A 198 5.85 2.04 -17.75
CA LEU A 198 5.47 1.08 -16.71
C LEU A 198 6.66 0.22 -16.27
N LYS A 199 7.53 -0.21 -17.20
CA LYS A 199 8.77 -0.93 -16.86
C LYS A 199 9.69 -0.07 -16.00
N THR A 200 9.95 1.17 -16.39
CA THR A 200 10.74 2.09 -15.56
C THR A 200 10.14 2.23 -14.15
N ALA A 201 8.81 2.40 -14.04
CA ALA A 201 8.17 2.47 -12.74
C ALA A 201 8.32 1.19 -11.91
N ALA A 202 8.19 0.02 -12.54
CA ALA A 202 8.24 -1.28 -11.87
C ALA A 202 9.67 -1.70 -11.49
N ASP A 203 10.63 -1.53 -12.41
CA ASP A 203 11.97 -2.10 -12.31
C ASP A 203 12.95 -1.17 -11.58
N ASP A 204 12.87 0.16 -11.84
CA ASP A 204 13.78 1.14 -11.25
C ASP A 204 13.25 1.72 -9.92
N PHE A 205 11.92 1.76 -9.75
CA PHE A 205 11.26 2.38 -8.59
C PHE A 205 10.39 1.44 -7.76
N ASP A 206 10.37 0.15 -8.08
CA ASP A 206 9.57 -0.86 -7.37
C ASP A 206 8.09 -0.47 -7.20
N ASN A 207 7.52 0.18 -8.23
CA ASN A 207 6.13 0.64 -8.18
C ASN A 207 5.16 -0.54 -8.36
N LYS A 208 4.48 -0.90 -7.27
CA LYS A 208 3.58 -2.07 -7.22
C LYS A 208 2.42 -1.99 -8.22
N LYS A 209 1.87 -0.79 -8.42
CA LYS A 209 0.77 -0.61 -9.39
C LYS A 209 1.25 -0.87 -10.82
N ALA A 210 2.48 -0.47 -11.14
CA ALA A 210 3.08 -0.75 -12.44
C ALA A 210 3.34 -2.26 -12.61
N GLN A 211 3.85 -2.94 -11.57
CA GLN A 211 4.02 -4.40 -11.57
C GLN A 211 2.68 -5.13 -11.79
N GLU A 212 1.60 -4.71 -11.11
CA GLU A 212 0.25 -5.27 -11.34
C GLU A 212 -0.20 -5.09 -12.79
N VAL A 213 -0.05 -3.89 -13.35
CA VAL A 213 -0.46 -3.61 -14.73
C VAL A 213 0.36 -4.42 -15.73
N LEU A 214 1.69 -4.51 -15.52
CA LEU A 214 2.58 -5.28 -16.39
C LEU A 214 2.31 -6.79 -16.31
N SER A 215 2.07 -7.33 -15.11
CA SER A 215 1.75 -8.74 -14.93
C SER A 215 0.50 -9.12 -15.73
N LYS A 216 -0.54 -8.27 -15.69
CA LYS A 216 -1.76 -8.46 -16.47
C LYS A 216 -1.49 -8.32 -17.96
N LEU A 217 -0.80 -7.26 -18.39
CA LEU A 217 -0.47 -7.01 -19.80
C LEU A 217 0.26 -8.22 -20.42
N TYR A 218 1.23 -8.78 -19.71
CA TYR A 218 2.00 -9.93 -20.20
C TYR A 218 1.22 -11.24 -20.15
N THR A 219 0.30 -11.39 -19.21
CA THR A 219 -0.65 -12.51 -19.20
C THR A 219 -1.56 -12.44 -20.44
N ASP A 220 -2.12 -11.26 -20.74
CA ASP A 220 -2.99 -11.05 -21.91
C ASP A 220 -2.23 -11.23 -23.24
N LYS A 221 -0.94 -10.85 -23.28
CA LYS A 221 -0.03 -11.08 -24.41
C LYS A 221 0.50 -12.53 -24.50
N ASN A 222 0.10 -13.43 -23.59
CA ASN A 222 0.61 -14.80 -23.47
C ASN A 222 2.14 -14.87 -23.26
N ASN A 223 2.76 -13.82 -22.73
CA ASN A 223 4.18 -13.81 -22.35
C ASN A 223 4.33 -14.23 -20.87
N MET A 224 4.23 -15.56 -20.65
CA MET A 224 4.23 -16.11 -19.27
C MET A 224 5.54 -15.90 -18.53
N THR A 225 6.66 -15.73 -19.23
CA THR A 225 7.96 -15.45 -18.59
C THR A 225 7.94 -14.10 -17.88
N LEU A 226 7.53 -13.03 -18.56
CA LEU A 226 7.45 -11.70 -17.97
C LEU A 226 6.27 -11.59 -16.99
N ALA A 227 5.14 -12.25 -17.27
CA ALA A 227 4.02 -12.31 -16.32
C ALA A 227 4.46 -12.90 -14.98
N LYS A 228 5.15 -14.06 -14.98
CA LYS A 228 5.71 -14.69 -13.77
C LYS A 228 6.71 -13.79 -13.07
N HIS A 229 7.58 -13.09 -13.80
CA HIS A 229 8.55 -12.16 -13.21
C HIS A 229 7.86 -11.12 -12.33
N TYR A 230 6.90 -10.35 -12.88
CA TYR A 230 6.23 -9.30 -12.12
C TYR A 230 5.30 -9.86 -11.03
N LEU A 231 4.65 -11.01 -11.25
CA LEU A 231 3.86 -11.66 -10.22
C LEU A 231 4.74 -12.16 -9.05
N THR A 232 5.96 -12.62 -9.32
CA THR A 232 6.89 -13.04 -8.25
C THR A 232 7.32 -11.85 -7.40
N LEU A 233 7.65 -10.70 -8.00
CA LEU A 233 7.97 -9.47 -7.26
C LEU A 233 6.82 -9.05 -6.33
N LEU A 234 5.57 -9.14 -6.81
CA LEU A 234 4.39 -8.86 -5.99
C LEU A 234 4.18 -9.90 -4.88
N ALA A 235 4.43 -11.18 -5.17
CA ALA A 235 4.27 -12.27 -4.20
C ALA A 235 5.30 -12.19 -3.06
N ASP A 236 6.54 -11.78 -3.34
CA ASP A 236 7.60 -11.58 -2.34
C ASP A 236 7.19 -10.54 -1.27
N GLU A 237 6.28 -9.63 -1.61
CA GLU A 237 5.68 -8.67 -0.69
C GLU A 237 4.32 -9.10 -0.12
N ASN A 238 4.00 -10.39 -0.21
CA ASN A 238 2.74 -10.97 0.28
C ASN A 238 1.48 -10.42 -0.41
N HIS A 239 1.58 -10.02 -1.68
CA HIS A 239 0.41 -9.65 -2.47
C HIS A 239 -0.38 -10.91 -2.83
N LEU A 240 -1.49 -11.15 -2.14
CA LEU A 240 -2.20 -12.44 -2.19
C LEU A 240 -2.71 -12.79 -3.59
N GLU A 241 -3.19 -11.79 -4.35
CA GLU A 241 -3.65 -12.02 -5.73
C GLU A 241 -2.54 -12.55 -6.64
N ALA A 242 -1.29 -12.15 -6.40
CA ALA A 242 -0.16 -12.65 -7.18
C ALA A 242 0.07 -14.15 -6.96
N PHE A 243 -0.05 -14.63 -5.72
CA PHE A 243 0.02 -16.06 -5.43
C PHE A 243 -1.08 -16.85 -6.15
N ALA A 244 -2.31 -16.33 -6.20
CA ALA A 244 -3.40 -16.99 -6.91
C ALA A 244 -3.11 -17.12 -8.41
N LEU A 245 -2.61 -16.05 -9.03
CA LEU A 245 -2.28 -16.03 -10.47
C LEU A 245 -1.07 -16.91 -10.79
N LEU A 246 -0.02 -16.87 -9.97
CA LEU A 246 1.13 -17.77 -10.11
C LEU A 246 0.73 -19.24 -9.97
N GLY A 247 -0.16 -19.54 -9.02
CA GLY A 247 -0.72 -20.88 -8.86
C GLY A 247 -1.39 -21.37 -10.14
N ASN A 248 -2.21 -20.54 -10.79
CA ASN A 248 -2.85 -20.89 -12.06
C ASN A 248 -1.82 -21.12 -13.18
N ILE A 249 -0.87 -20.19 -13.34
CA ILE A 249 0.17 -20.31 -14.40
C ILE A 249 0.99 -21.60 -14.21
N PHE A 250 1.43 -21.88 -12.98
CA PHE A 250 2.19 -23.11 -12.71
C PHE A 250 1.36 -24.38 -12.88
N ALA A 251 0.05 -24.33 -12.59
CA ALA A 251 -0.85 -25.45 -12.84
C ALA A 251 -0.99 -25.74 -14.34
N ASP A 252 -1.16 -24.69 -15.15
CA ASP A 252 -1.24 -24.80 -16.62
C ASP A 252 0.09 -25.32 -17.23
N GLU A 253 1.24 -24.94 -16.65
CA GLU A 253 2.56 -25.47 -16.99
C GLU A 253 2.79 -26.89 -16.44
N LYS A 254 1.82 -27.51 -15.76
CA LYS A 254 1.92 -28.82 -15.09
C LYS A 254 2.98 -28.89 -13.99
N ASN A 255 3.43 -27.73 -13.49
CA ASN A 255 4.32 -27.65 -12.33
C ASN A 255 3.50 -27.65 -11.04
N TYR A 256 2.93 -28.81 -10.71
CA TYR A 256 1.98 -28.94 -9.62
C TYR A 256 2.56 -28.62 -8.24
N ASN A 257 3.88 -28.81 -8.03
CA ASN A 257 4.54 -28.45 -6.78
C ASN A 257 4.52 -26.93 -6.54
N LEU A 258 4.94 -26.14 -7.53
CA LEU A 258 4.89 -24.68 -7.42
C LEU A 258 3.46 -24.17 -7.38
N ALA A 259 2.54 -24.76 -8.15
CA ALA A 259 1.12 -24.42 -8.08
C ALA A 259 0.57 -24.65 -6.68
N TYR A 260 0.84 -25.81 -6.05
CA TYR A 260 0.42 -26.15 -4.70
C TYR A 260 0.93 -25.13 -3.67
N THR A 261 2.22 -24.78 -3.73
CA THR A 261 2.82 -23.80 -2.80
C THR A 261 2.15 -22.44 -2.93
N ASN A 262 1.96 -21.94 -4.14
CA ASN A 262 1.34 -20.64 -4.37
C ASN A 262 -0.12 -20.61 -3.94
N TYR A 263 -0.92 -21.61 -4.28
CA TYR A 263 -2.29 -21.72 -3.78
C TYR A 263 -2.35 -21.79 -2.25
N GLY A 264 -1.42 -22.54 -1.63
CA GLY A 264 -1.28 -22.61 -0.18
C GLY A 264 -1.06 -21.24 0.45
N HIS A 265 -0.10 -20.46 -0.06
CA HIS A 265 0.15 -19.09 0.40
C HIS A 265 -1.06 -18.17 0.26
N PHE A 266 -1.80 -18.26 -0.85
CA PHE A 266 -3.04 -17.51 -1.02
C PHE A 266 -4.07 -17.85 0.05
N PHE A 267 -4.39 -19.15 0.24
CA PHE A 267 -5.43 -19.57 1.18
C PHE A 267 -5.04 -19.38 2.65
N GLU A 268 -3.76 -19.55 2.99
CA GLU A 268 -3.25 -19.28 4.33
C GLU A 268 -3.21 -17.78 4.63
N GLY A 269 -2.73 -16.97 3.68
CA GLY A 269 -2.70 -15.53 3.79
C GLY A 269 -4.10 -14.93 3.95
N LYS A 270 -5.09 -15.46 3.23
CA LYS A 270 -6.49 -15.02 3.31
C LYS A 270 -7.12 -15.26 4.70
N LYS A 271 -6.66 -16.26 5.46
CA LYS A 271 -7.17 -16.54 6.82
C LYS A 271 -6.72 -15.49 7.86
N ARG A 272 -5.75 -14.65 7.54
CA ARG A 272 -5.30 -13.59 8.46
C ARG A 272 -6.33 -12.46 8.49
N GLU A 273 -6.69 -11.97 9.69
CA GLU A 273 -7.78 -11.00 9.92
C GLU A 273 -7.66 -9.68 9.15
N ASN A 274 -6.46 -9.31 8.69
CA ASN A 274 -6.19 -8.06 7.97
C ASN A 274 -5.84 -8.22 6.49
N ALA A 275 -6.13 -9.39 5.90
CA ALA A 275 -5.81 -9.61 4.48
C ALA A 275 -6.71 -8.76 3.57
N LYS A 276 -6.11 -7.76 2.92
CA LYS A 276 -6.78 -6.95 1.89
C LYS A 276 -6.67 -7.67 0.54
N VAL A 277 -7.67 -8.46 0.19
CA VAL A 277 -7.78 -9.12 -1.11
C VAL A 277 -8.96 -8.52 -1.86
N ASP A 278 -8.74 -8.04 -3.08
CA ASP A 278 -9.86 -7.63 -3.94
C ASP A 278 -10.50 -8.86 -4.58
N MET A 279 -11.44 -9.45 -3.85
CA MET A 279 -12.15 -10.66 -4.29
C MET A 279 -12.95 -10.50 -5.60
N ARG A 280 -13.13 -9.25 -6.08
CA ARG A 280 -13.76 -9.03 -7.41
C ARG A 280 -12.84 -9.43 -8.55
N LYS A 281 -11.52 -9.52 -8.29
CA LYS A 281 -10.49 -9.91 -9.27
C LYS A 281 -10.21 -11.41 -9.29
N ILE A 282 -10.71 -12.17 -8.31
CA ILE A 282 -10.38 -13.59 -8.13
C ILE A 282 -11.67 -14.42 -8.02
N ASP A 283 -11.83 -15.36 -8.93
CA ASP A 283 -12.83 -16.42 -8.81
C ASP A 283 -12.31 -17.50 -7.83
N GLU A 284 -12.67 -17.33 -6.54
CA GLU A 284 -12.25 -18.24 -5.48
C GLU A 284 -12.75 -19.67 -5.70
N ALA A 285 -13.94 -19.85 -6.28
CA ALA A 285 -14.49 -21.17 -6.56
C ALA A 285 -13.63 -21.89 -7.61
N LYS A 286 -13.21 -21.17 -8.66
CA LYS A 286 -12.28 -21.67 -9.68
C LYS A 286 -10.92 -21.98 -9.05
N LEU A 287 -10.44 -21.10 -8.17
CA LEU A 287 -9.15 -21.29 -7.53
C LEU A 287 -9.12 -22.53 -6.64
N LYS A 288 -10.16 -22.75 -5.83
CA LYS A 288 -10.34 -23.99 -5.04
C LYS A 288 -10.39 -25.22 -5.94
N PHE A 289 -11.11 -25.14 -7.04
CA PHE A 289 -11.21 -26.24 -7.99
C PHE A 289 -9.83 -26.59 -8.61
N ASN A 290 -9.08 -25.57 -9.08
CA ASN A 290 -7.73 -25.77 -9.61
C ASN A 290 -6.74 -26.28 -8.56
N PHE A 291 -6.83 -25.77 -7.33
CA PHE A 291 -6.01 -26.27 -6.22
C PHE A 291 -6.32 -27.73 -5.91
N GLY A 292 -7.60 -28.10 -5.87
CA GLY A 292 -8.02 -29.50 -5.68
C GLY A 292 -7.43 -30.42 -6.75
N LYS A 293 -7.49 -30.04 -8.02
CA LYS A 293 -6.88 -30.81 -9.12
C LYS A 293 -5.37 -30.98 -8.96
N CYS A 294 -4.66 -29.89 -8.57
CA CYS A 294 -3.22 -29.97 -8.27
C CYS A 294 -2.92 -30.94 -7.13
N CYS A 295 -3.75 -30.90 -6.08
CA CYS A 295 -3.58 -31.83 -4.93
C CYS A 295 -3.77 -33.29 -5.34
N ILE A 296 -4.71 -33.61 -6.23
CA ILE A 296 -4.88 -34.98 -6.77
C ILE A 296 -3.59 -35.41 -7.49
N LYS A 297 -3.06 -34.56 -8.39
CA LYS A 297 -1.80 -34.84 -9.13
C LYS A 297 -0.59 -35.06 -8.22
N LEU A 298 -0.62 -34.51 -7.01
CA LEU A 298 0.44 -34.66 -5.99
C LEU A 298 0.16 -35.79 -4.96
N GLY A 299 -0.94 -36.53 -5.09
CA GLY A 299 -1.33 -37.55 -4.16
C GLY A 299 -1.83 -37.05 -2.80
N LYS A 300 -2.17 -35.74 -2.71
CA LYS A 300 -2.65 -35.08 -1.46
C LYS A 300 -4.18 -35.09 -1.41
N PHE A 301 -4.77 -36.29 -1.31
CA PHE A 301 -6.21 -36.49 -1.53
C PHE A 301 -7.10 -35.83 -0.48
N ASP A 302 -6.70 -35.79 0.80
CA ASP A 302 -7.47 -35.12 1.85
C ASP A 302 -7.60 -33.61 1.60
N VAL A 303 -6.49 -32.97 1.20
CA VAL A 303 -6.47 -31.54 0.85
C VAL A 303 -7.28 -31.31 -0.43
N ALA A 304 -7.21 -32.23 -1.39
CA ALA A 304 -8.00 -32.16 -2.62
C ALA A 304 -9.50 -32.13 -2.29
N GLU A 305 -9.98 -33.08 -1.49
CA GLU A 305 -11.40 -33.18 -1.10
C GLU A 305 -11.89 -31.92 -0.37
N GLN A 306 -11.07 -31.36 0.55
CA GLN A 306 -11.43 -30.14 1.26
C GLN A 306 -11.66 -28.96 0.32
N ASN A 307 -10.81 -28.82 -0.70
CA ASN A 307 -10.93 -27.72 -1.65
C ASN A 307 -12.01 -27.95 -2.69
N LEU A 308 -12.14 -29.15 -3.19
CA LEU A 308 -13.15 -29.50 -4.18
C LEU A 308 -14.56 -29.37 -3.62
N LYS A 309 -14.84 -29.91 -2.41
CA LYS A 309 -16.15 -29.79 -1.75
C LYS A 309 -16.58 -28.34 -1.52
N GLY A 310 -15.62 -27.41 -1.40
CA GLY A 310 -15.87 -25.98 -1.25
C GLY A 310 -16.01 -25.24 -2.57
N SER A 311 -15.92 -25.89 -3.73
CA SER A 311 -15.98 -25.26 -5.04
C SER A 311 -17.33 -25.43 -5.72
N GLU A 312 -17.93 -24.32 -6.15
CA GLU A 312 -19.16 -24.34 -6.96
C GLU A 312 -18.95 -24.92 -8.38
N TYR A 313 -17.71 -25.07 -8.81
CA TYR A 313 -17.35 -25.66 -10.10
C TYR A 313 -17.74 -27.16 -10.19
N LEU A 314 -17.91 -27.84 -9.04
CA LEU A 314 -18.45 -29.20 -9.00
C LEU A 314 -19.96 -29.29 -9.25
N LYS A 315 -20.65 -28.19 -9.46
CA LYS A 315 -22.06 -28.20 -9.96
C LYS A 315 -22.12 -28.34 -11.48
N ILE A 316 -20.99 -28.40 -12.17
CA ILE A 316 -20.88 -28.56 -13.64
C ILE A 316 -20.44 -29.99 -13.93
N SER A 317 -21.24 -30.76 -14.64
CA SER A 317 -21.01 -32.17 -14.93
C SER A 317 -19.63 -32.45 -15.55
N ASP A 318 -19.19 -31.65 -16.52
CA ASP A 318 -17.87 -31.81 -17.16
C ASP A 318 -16.72 -31.69 -16.19
N ASN A 319 -16.80 -30.76 -15.23
CA ASN A 319 -15.79 -30.56 -14.19
C ASN A 319 -15.75 -31.75 -13.21
N VAL A 320 -16.92 -32.33 -12.89
CA VAL A 320 -17.01 -33.50 -12.03
C VAL A 320 -16.39 -34.70 -12.74
N ILE A 321 -16.64 -34.87 -14.04
CA ILE A 321 -16.03 -35.92 -14.88
C ILE A 321 -14.50 -35.74 -14.94
N GLU A 322 -14.02 -34.50 -15.08
CA GLU A 322 -12.58 -34.20 -15.07
C GLU A 322 -11.93 -34.66 -13.73
N VAL A 323 -12.54 -34.32 -12.60
CA VAL A 323 -12.05 -34.74 -11.28
C VAL A 323 -12.09 -36.27 -11.16
N ALA A 324 -13.14 -36.93 -11.61
CA ALA A 324 -13.23 -38.39 -11.59
C ALA A 324 -12.08 -39.05 -12.37
N LYS A 325 -11.75 -38.54 -13.57
CA LYS A 325 -10.62 -39.01 -14.36
C LYS A 325 -9.28 -38.79 -13.65
N LEU A 326 -9.10 -37.66 -12.99
CA LEU A 326 -7.87 -37.40 -12.23
C LEU A 326 -7.70 -38.39 -11.06
N TYR A 327 -8.77 -38.77 -10.37
CA TYR A 327 -8.72 -39.79 -9.33
C TYR A 327 -8.49 -41.20 -9.92
N GLU A 328 -9.05 -41.50 -11.08
CA GLU A 328 -8.80 -42.75 -11.79
C GLU A 328 -7.34 -42.89 -12.19
N GLU A 329 -6.74 -41.83 -12.80
CA GLU A 329 -5.31 -41.78 -13.10
C GLU A 329 -4.40 -41.90 -11.86
N ALA A 330 -4.86 -41.45 -10.71
CA ALA A 330 -4.19 -41.56 -9.43
C ALA A 330 -4.47 -42.89 -8.69
N GLU A 331 -5.11 -43.86 -9.36
CA GLU A 331 -5.49 -45.17 -8.81
C GLU A 331 -6.43 -45.10 -7.62
N GLN A 332 -7.12 -43.99 -7.41
CA GLN A 332 -8.11 -43.77 -6.33
C GLN A 332 -9.53 -44.15 -6.81
N LEU A 333 -9.72 -45.41 -7.20
CA LEU A 333 -10.95 -45.92 -7.83
C LEU A 333 -12.23 -45.67 -7.03
N LYS A 334 -12.15 -45.72 -5.69
CA LYS A 334 -13.32 -45.42 -4.87
C LYS A 334 -13.81 -44.00 -5.02
N LEU A 335 -12.89 -43.03 -5.01
CA LEU A 335 -13.20 -41.61 -5.23
C LEU A 335 -13.63 -41.37 -6.65
N ALA A 336 -12.94 -41.94 -7.64
CA ALA A 336 -13.30 -41.83 -9.06
C ALA A 336 -14.77 -42.26 -9.30
N ILE A 337 -15.16 -43.43 -8.78
CA ILE A 337 -16.54 -43.96 -8.89
C ILE A 337 -17.53 -43.00 -8.22
N GLN A 338 -17.19 -42.43 -7.05
CA GLN A 338 -18.05 -41.49 -6.35
C GLN A 338 -18.31 -40.24 -7.23
N TYR A 339 -17.26 -39.67 -7.83
CA TYR A 339 -17.41 -38.49 -8.72
C TYR A 339 -18.15 -38.84 -10.01
N TYR A 340 -17.89 -39.98 -10.65
CA TYR A 340 -18.65 -40.42 -11.82
C TYR A 340 -20.15 -40.56 -11.50
N LYS A 341 -20.50 -41.15 -10.35
CA LYS A 341 -21.91 -41.23 -9.91
C LYS A 341 -22.53 -39.85 -9.70
N SER A 342 -21.76 -38.91 -9.10
CA SER A 342 -22.24 -37.54 -8.89
C SER A 342 -22.53 -36.83 -10.22
N ALA A 343 -21.69 -37.06 -11.25
CA ALA A 343 -21.89 -36.47 -12.57
C ALA A 343 -23.16 -36.93 -13.26
N LEU A 344 -23.66 -38.15 -12.95
CA LEU A 344 -24.91 -38.68 -13.51
C LEU A 344 -26.16 -38.01 -12.90
N HIS A 345 -26.02 -37.28 -11.81
CA HIS A 345 -27.12 -36.60 -11.11
C HIS A 345 -27.10 -35.08 -11.31
N LEU A 346 -26.16 -34.54 -12.09
CA LEU A 346 -26.06 -33.14 -12.52
C LEU A 346 -26.56 -32.93 -13.94
#